data_714987417cabb461a30061bd703a4a4f
#
_entry.id   714987417cabb461a30061bd703a4a4f
#
_cell.length_a   1.000
_cell.length_b   1.000
_cell.length_c   1.000
_cell.angle_alpha   90.00
_cell.angle_beta   90.00
_cell.angle_gamma   90.00
#
_symmetry.space_group_name_H-M   'P 1'
#
loop_
_entity.id
_entity.type
_entity.pdbx_description
1 polymer ?
#
loop_
_entity_poly.entity_id
_entity_poly.type
_entity_poly.pdbx_seq_one_letter_code
_entity_poly.pdbx_strand_id
1 'polypeptide(L)'
;MAALCDHGKTVFRETACRLCRPVYAAAMPTDTPPTHLTTAELLGRLVAFDTTSRNSNLELIAFVRAFLDTNGVPYRVSTDETGQKANVHAIIGPQQAGGVALSGHVDTVPVDGQSWSSDPFSLRGGNGRLYARGACDMKGFVAACLAAVPEMRARKLARPLHLFISYDEETNCGGARRLVRDLEDSGLKPALCVVGEPSMMKPILAHKGKYDLLVRVRGKPGHSSEPDKGVNAIYAAAQAVNYVAAEARRFAQEGPFEEGFDPPHTTIHVGTIQGGSILNIIPEHAEFIMEWRPIPSDDGMREVARLKAYVAAHIEPAMHAVDPATGFSFEVRNTMPGMAIAPDHALTAVVKQITGANSAGKVSYGTEGGYYQAADIPTIICGPGDIAQAHQPDEWVAQDQLDACDAFIRRLADRLLV
;
A
#
# COMPACT_ATOMS: atom_id res chain seq x y z
N MET A 1 49.84 -27.45 39.64
CA MET A 1 48.84 -28.06 40.55
C MET A 1 47.49 -27.85 39.93
N ALA A 2 46.89 -28.93 39.48
CA ALA A 2 45.61 -28.96 38.80
C ALA A 2 44.45 -28.91 39.80
N ALA A 3 43.38 -28.22 39.45
CA ALA A 3 42.07 -28.48 40.03
C ALA A 3 41.02 -28.41 38.92
N LEU A 4 40.48 -29.58 38.62
CA LEU A 4 39.32 -29.82 37.77
C LEU A 4 38.06 -29.30 38.44
N CYS A 5 37.21 -28.56 37.71
CA CYS A 5 35.82 -28.36 38.04
C CYS A 5 34.94 -28.96 36.95
N ASP A 6 34.20 -29.94 37.36
CA ASP A 6 33.20 -30.70 36.62
C ASP A 6 31.95 -29.84 36.40
N HIS A 7 31.49 -29.73 35.16
CA HIS A 7 30.26 -29.02 34.85
C HIS A 7 29.17 -30.02 34.48
N GLY A 8 28.25 -30.20 35.42
CA GLY A 8 27.07 -31.00 35.29
C GLY A 8 26.19 -30.52 34.11
N LYS A 9 25.93 -31.42 33.19
CA LYS A 9 24.96 -31.25 32.10
C LYS A 9 23.54 -31.36 32.65
N THR A 10 22.85 -30.21 32.76
CA THR A 10 21.41 -30.20 33.01
C THR A 10 20.70 -30.45 31.69
N VAL A 11 20.13 -31.64 31.56
CA VAL A 11 19.27 -32.03 30.43
C VAL A 11 17.90 -31.38 30.61
N PHE A 12 17.61 -30.32 29.88
CA PHE A 12 16.21 -29.84 29.70
C PHE A 12 15.46 -30.83 28.82
N ARG A 13 14.53 -31.56 29.41
CA ARG A 13 13.51 -32.30 28.62
C ARG A 13 12.53 -31.29 28.03
N GLU A 14 12.61 -31.07 26.72
CA GLU A 14 11.57 -30.43 25.95
C GLU A 14 10.30 -31.29 26.00
N THR A 15 9.32 -30.83 26.75
CA THR A 15 7.96 -31.33 26.68
C THR A 15 7.26 -30.61 25.47
N ALA A 16 7.43 -31.12 24.27
CA ALA A 16 6.77 -30.61 23.08
C ALA A 16 5.24 -30.70 23.27
N CYS A 17 4.60 -29.57 23.33
CA CYS A 17 3.13 -29.43 23.32
C CYS A 17 2.61 -29.98 21.99
N ARG A 18 1.92 -31.12 22.01
CA ARG A 18 1.39 -31.83 20.83
C ARG A 18 0.26 -31.11 20.09
N LEU A 19 -0.07 -29.87 20.45
CA LEU A 19 -1.19 -29.11 19.88
C LEU A 19 -0.79 -28.00 18.89
N CYS A 20 0.51 -27.74 18.67
CA CYS A 20 0.99 -26.78 17.68
C CYS A 20 1.74 -27.53 16.57
N ARG A 21 1.03 -28.23 15.69
CA ARG A 21 1.63 -28.58 14.40
C ARG A 21 1.49 -27.38 13.45
N PRO A 22 2.57 -26.92 12.78
CA PRO A 22 2.42 -26.00 11.66
C PRO A 22 1.61 -26.70 10.58
N VAL A 23 0.44 -26.13 10.27
CA VAL A 23 -0.52 -26.78 9.35
C VAL A 23 -0.02 -26.71 7.90
N TYR A 24 0.95 -25.86 7.61
CA TYR A 24 1.46 -25.65 6.25
C TYR A 24 2.99 -25.45 6.27
N ALA A 25 3.75 -26.52 6.15
CA ALA A 25 5.18 -26.42 5.84
C ALA A 25 5.34 -26.05 4.36
N ALA A 26 5.93 -24.90 4.07
CA ALA A 26 6.24 -24.51 2.72
C ALA A 26 7.33 -25.45 2.15
N ALA A 27 6.96 -26.30 1.17
CA ALA A 27 7.93 -26.94 0.30
C ALA A 27 8.39 -25.87 -0.70
N MET A 28 9.70 -25.68 -0.85
CA MET A 28 10.29 -24.84 -1.90
C MET A 28 9.78 -25.29 -3.27
N PRO A 29 9.48 -24.37 -4.23
CA PRO A 29 8.75 -24.69 -5.44
C PRO A 29 9.67 -25.36 -6.49
N THR A 30 9.84 -26.67 -6.42
CA THR A 30 10.32 -27.50 -7.53
C THR A 30 9.20 -28.29 -8.17
N ASP A 31 8.02 -28.32 -7.57
CA ASP A 31 6.86 -29.05 -8.07
C ASP A 31 5.83 -28.10 -8.71
N THR A 32 5.27 -28.50 -9.84
CA THR A 32 4.14 -27.81 -10.49
C THR A 32 3.01 -27.68 -9.47
N PRO A 33 2.50 -26.44 -9.22
CA PRO A 33 1.43 -26.27 -8.25
C PRO A 33 0.20 -27.10 -8.63
N PRO A 34 -0.54 -27.70 -7.65
CA PRO A 34 -1.80 -28.35 -7.93
C PRO A 34 -2.79 -27.38 -8.58
N THR A 35 -3.65 -27.89 -9.46
CA THR A 35 -4.67 -27.07 -10.14
C THR A 35 -5.70 -26.48 -9.17
N HIS A 36 -5.94 -27.12 -8.04
CA HIS A 36 -6.90 -26.68 -7.02
C HIS A 36 -6.20 -26.59 -5.66
N LEU A 37 -6.19 -25.39 -5.10
CA LEU A 37 -5.78 -25.10 -3.75
C LEU A 37 -6.86 -24.22 -3.10
N THR A 38 -7.14 -24.43 -1.83
CA THR A 38 -8.03 -23.57 -1.04
C THR A 38 -7.38 -22.21 -0.82
N THR A 39 -8.17 -21.20 -0.47
CA THR A 39 -7.69 -19.86 -0.12
C THR A 39 -6.67 -19.91 1.02
N ALA A 40 -6.89 -20.74 2.06
CA ALA A 40 -5.94 -20.90 3.16
C ALA A 40 -4.61 -21.55 2.71
N GLU A 41 -4.65 -22.56 1.84
CA GLU A 41 -3.45 -23.20 1.29
C GLU A 41 -2.64 -22.23 0.42
N LEU A 42 -3.32 -21.46 -0.43
CA LEU A 42 -2.67 -20.41 -1.25
C LEU A 42 -2.09 -19.30 -0.37
N LEU A 43 -2.84 -18.85 0.65
CA LEU A 43 -2.33 -17.87 1.60
C LEU A 43 -1.05 -18.39 2.27
N GLY A 44 -1.03 -19.66 2.71
CA GLY A 44 0.17 -20.28 3.29
C GLY A 44 1.38 -20.26 2.35
N ARG A 45 1.15 -20.44 1.04
CA ARG A 45 2.22 -20.32 0.03
C ARG A 45 2.68 -18.89 -0.17
N LEU A 46 1.74 -17.94 -0.26
CA LEU A 46 2.05 -16.54 -0.54
C LEU A 46 2.78 -15.85 0.62
N VAL A 47 2.40 -16.12 1.87
CA VAL A 47 3.06 -15.52 3.04
C VAL A 47 4.46 -16.08 3.28
N ALA A 48 4.76 -17.28 2.79
CA ALA A 48 6.10 -17.88 2.91
C ALA A 48 7.19 -17.13 2.12
N PHE A 49 6.79 -16.30 1.16
CA PHE A 49 7.70 -15.39 0.48
C PHE A 49 7.83 -14.08 1.27
N ASP A 50 9.03 -13.76 1.76
CA ASP A 50 9.31 -12.43 2.32
C ASP A 50 9.37 -11.39 1.20
N THR A 51 8.22 -10.83 0.91
CA THR A 51 8.06 -9.72 -0.03
C THR A 51 7.91 -8.37 0.67
N THR A 52 8.58 -8.20 1.82
CA THR A 52 8.74 -6.86 2.40
C THR A 52 9.14 -5.87 1.30
N SER A 53 8.55 -4.68 1.25
CA SER A 53 8.68 -3.77 0.09
C SER A 53 10.12 -3.40 -0.29
N ARG A 54 11.09 -3.61 0.59
CA ARG A 54 12.53 -3.49 0.27
C ARG A 54 13.12 -4.70 -0.47
N ASN A 55 12.44 -5.86 -0.45
CA ASN A 55 12.89 -7.10 -1.06
C ASN A 55 12.29 -7.30 -2.45
N SER A 56 12.88 -8.22 -3.23
CA SER A 56 12.32 -8.66 -4.51
C SER A 56 11.03 -9.48 -4.28
N ASN A 57 10.05 -9.34 -5.19
CA ASN A 57 8.86 -10.17 -5.20
C ASN A 57 8.89 -11.28 -6.28
N LEU A 58 9.99 -11.42 -7.01
CA LEU A 58 10.07 -12.27 -8.20
C LEU A 58 9.82 -13.76 -7.93
N GLU A 59 10.20 -14.29 -6.76
CA GLU A 59 9.94 -15.68 -6.38
C GLU A 59 8.43 -15.94 -6.20
N LEU A 60 7.71 -15.01 -5.51
CA LEU A 60 6.27 -15.07 -5.39
C LEU A 60 5.61 -14.98 -6.76
N ILE A 61 6.06 -14.06 -7.62
CA ILE A 61 5.54 -13.91 -8.98
C ILE A 61 5.81 -15.17 -9.82
N ALA A 62 6.94 -15.84 -9.65
CA ALA A 62 7.21 -17.11 -10.32
C ALA A 62 6.22 -18.20 -9.90
N PHE A 63 5.89 -18.28 -8.60
CA PHE A 63 4.85 -19.18 -8.11
C PHE A 63 3.48 -18.85 -8.72
N VAL A 64 3.07 -17.58 -8.72
CA VAL A 64 1.79 -17.15 -9.32
C VAL A 64 1.70 -17.52 -10.80
N ARG A 65 2.76 -17.27 -11.56
CA ARG A 65 2.84 -17.62 -12.98
C ARG A 65 2.66 -19.12 -13.19
N ALA A 66 3.41 -19.95 -12.44
CA ALA A 66 3.29 -21.40 -12.53
C ALA A 66 1.87 -21.89 -12.21
N PHE A 67 1.20 -21.26 -11.21
CA PHE A 67 -0.19 -21.57 -10.90
C PHE A 67 -1.16 -21.18 -12.03
N LEU A 68 -0.98 -20.01 -12.65
CA LEU A 68 -1.78 -19.56 -13.79
C LEU A 68 -1.54 -20.44 -15.03
N ASP A 69 -0.29 -20.81 -15.32
CA ASP A 69 0.09 -21.72 -16.41
C ASP A 69 -0.58 -23.09 -16.25
N THR A 70 -0.55 -23.66 -15.01
CA THR A 70 -1.20 -24.94 -14.69
C THR A 70 -2.71 -24.89 -14.94
N ASN A 71 -3.34 -23.72 -14.72
CA ASN A 71 -4.77 -23.52 -14.96
C ASN A 71 -5.11 -22.99 -16.36
N GLY A 72 -4.12 -22.84 -17.24
CA GLY A 72 -4.30 -22.36 -18.62
C GLY A 72 -4.85 -20.95 -18.72
N VAL A 73 -4.51 -20.06 -17.77
CA VAL A 73 -4.92 -18.66 -17.75
C VAL A 73 -3.84 -17.79 -18.36
N PRO A 74 -4.12 -17.06 -19.45
CA PRO A 74 -3.18 -16.13 -20.03
C PRO A 74 -2.92 -14.93 -19.10
N TYR A 75 -1.67 -14.49 -19.05
CA TYR A 75 -1.26 -13.34 -18.25
C TYR A 75 -0.15 -12.55 -18.94
N ARG A 76 0.06 -11.34 -18.45
CA ARG A 76 1.18 -10.45 -18.77
C ARG A 76 1.97 -10.18 -17.51
N VAL A 77 3.27 -9.99 -17.64
CA VAL A 77 4.17 -9.60 -16.54
C VAL A 77 4.84 -8.30 -16.94
N SER A 78 4.87 -7.35 -16.03
CA SER A 78 5.65 -6.13 -16.19
C SER A 78 6.55 -5.91 -14.98
N THR A 79 7.79 -5.55 -15.25
CA THR A 79 8.80 -5.31 -14.21
C THR A 79 9.00 -3.83 -13.94
N ASP A 80 9.50 -3.52 -12.77
CA ASP A 80 10.05 -2.21 -12.46
C ASP A 80 11.34 -1.93 -13.25
N GLU A 81 11.90 -0.74 -13.11
CA GLU A 81 13.11 -0.31 -13.81
C GLU A 81 14.36 -1.09 -13.36
N THR A 82 14.34 -1.63 -12.15
CA THR A 82 15.46 -2.41 -11.59
C THR A 82 15.43 -3.89 -12.00
N GLY A 83 14.28 -4.36 -12.47
CA GLY A 83 14.03 -5.78 -12.74
C GLY A 83 13.90 -6.64 -11.49
N GLN A 84 13.75 -6.04 -10.30
CA GLN A 84 13.60 -6.75 -9.02
C GLN A 84 12.15 -6.90 -8.56
N LYS A 85 11.24 -6.16 -9.17
CA LYS A 85 9.81 -6.18 -8.87
C LYS A 85 9.02 -6.49 -10.14
N ALA A 86 7.93 -7.23 -10.00
CA ALA A 86 7.05 -7.51 -11.11
C ALA A 86 5.57 -7.51 -10.71
N ASN A 87 4.72 -7.06 -11.64
CA ASN A 87 3.27 -7.23 -11.61
C ASN A 87 2.85 -8.44 -12.41
N VAL A 88 1.65 -8.95 -12.12
CA VAL A 88 0.92 -9.88 -13.00
C VAL A 88 -0.43 -9.26 -13.34
N HIS A 89 -0.76 -9.24 -14.63
CA HIS A 89 -2.10 -8.99 -15.15
C HIS A 89 -2.60 -10.23 -15.85
N ALA A 90 -3.46 -11.00 -15.18
CA ALA A 90 -4.10 -12.18 -15.76
C ALA A 90 -5.53 -11.87 -16.19
N ILE A 91 -6.02 -12.54 -17.24
CA ILE A 91 -7.39 -12.36 -17.76
C ILE A 91 -8.06 -13.71 -17.89
N ILE A 92 -9.16 -13.90 -17.18
CA ILE A 92 -10.03 -15.08 -17.27
C ILE A 92 -11.23 -14.72 -18.15
N GLY A 93 -11.50 -15.54 -19.17
CA GLY A 93 -12.56 -15.30 -20.16
C GLY A 93 -12.05 -14.61 -21.42
N PRO A 94 -12.86 -13.77 -22.10
CA PRO A 94 -12.48 -13.10 -23.33
C PRO A 94 -11.27 -12.18 -23.15
N GLN A 95 -10.30 -12.24 -24.07
CA GLN A 95 -9.09 -11.41 -24.07
C GLN A 95 -9.40 -10.05 -24.72
N GLN A 96 -10.17 -9.22 -24.03
CA GLN A 96 -10.65 -7.92 -24.50
C GLN A 96 -10.78 -6.92 -23.35
N ALA A 97 -11.01 -5.65 -23.67
CA ALA A 97 -11.35 -4.62 -22.70
C ALA A 97 -12.72 -4.85 -22.07
N GLY A 98 -12.97 -4.21 -20.94
CA GLY A 98 -14.23 -4.32 -20.20
C GLY A 98 -14.17 -5.32 -19.05
N GLY A 99 -15.32 -5.73 -18.54
CA GLY A 99 -15.38 -6.63 -17.36
C GLY A 99 -14.97 -5.95 -16.07
N VAL A 100 -14.46 -6.75 -15.12
CA VAL A 100 -14.09 -6.28 -13.76
C VAL A 100 -12.69 -6.73 -13.43
N ALA A 101 -11.89 -5.85 -12.83
CA ALA A 101 -10.62 -6.19 -12.21
C ALA A 101 -10.78 -6.46 -10.71
N LEU A 102 -10.08 -7.49 -10.22
CA LEU A 102 -9.77 -7.72 -8.82
C LEU A 102 -8.30 -7.37 -8.62
N SER A 103 -8.01 -6.39 -7.79
CA SER A 103 -6.66 -5.87 -7.58
C SER A 103 -6.18 -6.05 -6.17
N GLY A 104 -4.95 -6.52 -6.01
CA GLY A 104 -4.29 -6.64 -4.73
C GLY A 104 -2.77 -6.67 -4.85
N HIS A 105 -2.12 -6.08 -3.84
CA HIS A 105 -0.66 -6.09 -3.75
C HIS A 105 -0.13 -7.33 -3.01
N VAL A 106 1.15 -7.61 -3.23
CA VAL A 106 1.84 -8.75 -2.61
C VAL A 106 3.05 -8.34 -1.78
N ASP A 107 3.42 -7.06 -1.80
CA ASP A 107 4.40 -6.54 -0.86
C ASP A 107 3.79 -6.35 0.53
N THR A 108 4.63 -6.19 1.54
CA THR A 108 4.24 -6.07 2.94
C THR A 108 5.16 -5.08 3.66
N VAL A 109 4.66 -4.46 4.74
CA VAL A 109 5.50 -3.67 5.64
C VAL A 109 6.54 -4.53 6.38
N PRO A 110 7.68 -3.94 6.80
CA PRO A 110 8.70 -4.65 7.55
C PRO A 110 8.18 -5.24 8.87
N VAL A 111 8.81 -6.33 9.29
CA VAL A 111 8.61 -6.96 10.61
C VAL A 111 9.70 -6.59 11.61
N ASP A 112 10.69 -5.83 11.18
CA ASP A 112 11.86 -5.43 11.98
C ASP A 112 11.42 -4.69 13.25
N GLY A 113 11.97 -5.09 14.38
CA GLY A 113 11.66 -4.48 15.68
C GLY A 113 10.30 -4.82 16.28
N GLN A 114 9.52 -5.66 15.62
CA GLN A 114 8.22 -6.13 16.12
C GLN A 114 8.38 -7.44 16.91
N SER A 115 7.59 -7.59 17.97
CA SER A 115 7.58 -8.82 18.79
C SER A 115 6.51 -9.78 18.28
N TRP A 116 6.91 -10.73 17.41
CA TRP A 116 6.03 -11.77 16.89
C TRP A 116 6.03 -13.02 17.78
N SER A 117 4.88 -13.65 17.98
CA SER A 117 4.76 -14.90 18.75
C SER A 117 5.14 -16.15 17.94
N SER A 118 5.27 -16.03 16.62
CA SER A 118 5.71 -17.07 15.68
C SER A 118 6.42 -16.44 14.49
N ASP A 119 7.05 -17.24 13.62
CA ASP A 119 7.63 -16.77 12.37
C ASP A 119 6.57 -16.01 11.54
N PRO A 120 6.76 -14.70 11.23
CA PRO A 120 5.81 -13.90 10.50
C PRO A 120 5.58 -14.37 9.05
N PHE A 121 6.48 -15.16 8.47
CA PHE A 121 6.40 -15.71 7.12
C PHE A 121 5.98 -17.19 7.10
N SER A 122 5.46 -17.71 8.22
CA SER A 122 4.91 -19.06 8.33
C SER A 122 3.47 -19.01 8.80
N LEU A 123 2.51 -19.36 7.92
CA LEU A 123 1.08 -19.28 8.24
C LEU A 123 0.73 -20.18 9.42
N ARG A 124 0.19 -19.60 10.47
CA ARG A 124 -0.27 -20.30 11.68
C ARG A 124 -1.80 -20.16 11.81
N GLY A 125 -2.50 -21.26 11.92
CA GLY A 125 -3.95 -21.30 12.21
C GLY A 125 -4.23 -21.41 13.70
N GLY A 126 -5.31 -20.77 14.18
CA GLY A 126 -5.80 -20.91 15.54
C GLY A 126 -7.05 -20.05 15.79
N ASN A 127 -8.01 -20.57 16.53
CA ASN A 127 -9.23 -19.86 16.94
C ASN A 127 -10.01 -19.20 15.77
N GLY A 128 -10.08 -19.87 14.62
CA GLY A 128 -10.76 -19.33 13.44
C GLY A 128 -10.00 -18.19 12.73
N ARG A 129 -8.70 -18.02 13.04
CA ARG A 129 -7.82 -16.99 12.48
C ARG A 129 -6.60 -17.60 11.84
N LEU A 130 -6.07 -16.94 10.83
CA LEU A 130 -4.83 -17.27 10.14
C LEU A 130 -3.85 -16.11 10.33
N TYR A 131 -2.70 -16.41 10.93
CA TYR A 131 -1.70 -15.44 11.39
C TYR A 131 -0.47 -15.51 10.49
N ALA A 132 -0.11 -14.41 9.88
CA ALA A 132 1.17 -14.16 9.21
C ALA A 132 1.25 -12.69 8.77
N ARG A 133 2.44 -12.17 8.47
CA ARG A 133 2.59 -10.88 7.79
C ARG A 133 1.98 -10.95 6.38
N GLY A 134 1.13 -9.97 6.05
CA GLY A 134 0.40 -9.93 4.79
C GLY A 134 -0.83 -10.84 4.77
N ALA A 135 -1.19 -11.53 5.85
CA ALA A 135 -2.38 -12.36 5.88
C ALA A 135 -3.65 -11.52 5.73
N CYS A 136 -3.69 -10.35 6.35
CA CYS A 136 -4.77 -9.38 6.25
C CYS A 136 -4.50 -8.36 5.13
N ASP A 137 -3.29 -7.86 5.04
CA ASP A 137 -2.88 -6.79 4.14
C ASP A 137 -1.76 -7.23 3.20
N MET A 138 -2.09 -7.68 1.92
CA MET A 138 -3.41 -8.15 1.55
C MET A 138 -3.32 -9.46 0.74
N LYS A 139 -2.31 -10.32 1.09
CA LYS A 139 -2.13 -11.62 0.43
C LYS A 139 -3.33 -12.56 0.63
N GLY A 140 -4.17 -12.34 1.68
CA GLY A 140 -5.41 -13.06 1.88
C GLY A 140 -6.41 -12.85 0.74
N PHE A 141 -6.58 -11.62 0.29
CA PHE A 141 -7.40 -11.32 -0.89
C PHE A 141 -6.79 -11.91 -2.17
N VAL A 142 -5.49 -11.76 -2.37
CA VAL A 142 -4.79 -12.34 -3.53
C VAL A 142 -4.94 -13.85 -3.55
N ALA A 143 -4.85 -14.51 -2.39
CA ALA A 143 -5.09 -15.96 -2.25
C ALA A 143 -6.51 -16.36 -2.65
N ALA A 144 -7.53 -15.60 -2.21
CA ALA A 144 -8.92 -15.83 -2.61
C ALA A 144 -9.13 -15.65 -4.13
N CYS A 145 -8.49 -14.64 -4.73
CA CYS A 145 -8.53 -14.44 -6.18
C CYS A 145 -7.90 -15.64 -6.93
N LEU A 146 -6.75 -16.13 -6.49
CA LEU A 146 -6.10 -17.29 -7.11
C LEU A 146 -6.89 -18.58 -6.88
N ALA A 147 -7.46 -18.80 -5.68
CA ALA A 147 -8.31 -19.96 -5.39
C ALA A 147 -9.53 -20.05 -6.31
N ALA A 148 -10.08 -18.91 -6.70
CA ALA A 148 -11.21 -18.84 -7.62
C ALA A 148 -10.86 -19.18 -9.09
N VAL A 149 -9.57 -19.10 -9.49
CA VAL A 149 -9.13 -19.27 -10.89
C VAL A 149 -9.66 -20.54 -11.54
N PRO A 150 -9.52 -21.76 -10.96
CA PRO A 150 -9.96 -22.98 -11.62
C PRO A 150 -11.47 -22.99 -11.89
N GLU A 151 -12.26 -22.53 -10.93
CA GLU A 151 -13.72 -22.43 -11.08
C GLU A 151 -14.10 -21.38 -12.13
N MET A 152 -13.50 -20.20 -12.09
CA MET A 152 -13.79 -19.12 -13.05
C MET A 152 -13.37 -19.52 -14.47
N ARG A 153 -12.26 -20.26 -14.61
CA ARG A 153 -11.81 -20.78 -15.90
C ARG A 153 -12.78 -21.79 -16.52
N ALA A 154 -13.45 -22.59 -15.68
CA ALA A 154 -14.47 -23.55 -16.13
C ALA A 154 -15.77 -22.86 -16.57
N ARG A 155 -16.02 -21.62 -16.14
CA ARG A 155 -17.20 -20.83 -16.50
C ARG A 155 -17.03 -20.17 -17.88
N LYS A 156 -18.12 -20.05 -18.63
CA LYS A 156 -18.12 -19.32 -19.91
C LYS A 156 -18.45 -17.83 -19.65
N LEU A 157 -17.46 -17.09 -19.17
CA LEU A 157 -17.63 -15.66 -18.93
C LEU A 157 -17.86 -14.92 -20.26
N ALA A 158 -18.90 -14.09 -20.33
CA ALA A 158 -19.18 -13.22 -21.48
C ALA A 158 -18.32 -11.95 -21.44
N ARG A 159 -17.84 -11.55 -20.27
CA ARG A 159 -16.93 -10.42 -20.05
C ARG A 159 -15.71 -10.90 -19.27
N PRO A 160 -14.54 -10.24 -19.43
CA PRO A 160 -13.32 -10.66 -18.74
C PRO A 160 -13.39 -10.40 -17.23
N LEU A 161 -12.76 -11.32 -16.47
CA LEU A 161 -12.33 -11.09 -15.10
C LEU A 161 -10.82 -10.88 -15.13
N HIS A 162 -10.37 -9.68 -14.78
CA HIS A 162 -8.95 -9.34 -14.68
C HIS A 162 -8.47 -9.59 -13.24
N LEU A 163 -7.27 -10.15 -13.10
CA LEU A 163 -6.56 -10.23 -11.82
C LEU A 163 -5.32 -9.34 -11.93
N PHE A 164 -5.24 -8.34 -11.08
CA PHE A 164 -4.08 -7.47 -10.90
C PHE A 164 -3.36 -7.87 -9.63
N ILE A 165 -2.09 -8.22 -9.76
CA ILE A 165 -1.20 -8.51 -8.63
C ILE A 165 -0.05 -7.53 -8.74
N SER A 166 0.01 -6.59 -7.79
CA SER A 166 0.90 -5.44 -7.81
C SER A 166 2.01 -5.55 -6.76
N TYR A 167 2.98 -4.63 -6.83
CA TYR A 167 4.10 -4.47 -5.91
C TYR A 167 4.18 -3.03 -5.40
N ASP A 168 4.88 -2.85 -4.27
CA ASP A 168 5.22 -1.56 -3.65
C ASP A 168 4.03 -0.66 -3.33
N GLU A 169 2.87 -1.25 -3.01
CA GLU A 169 1.72 -0.51 -2.53
C GLU A 169 2.07 0.23 -1.25
N GLU A 170 2.68 -0.46 -0.30
CA GLU A 170 3.05 -0.02 1.03
C GLU A 170 4.05 1.17 1.07
N THR A 171 4.65 1.46 -0.06
CA THR A 171 5.63 2.55 -0.19
C THR A 171 5.14 3.68 -1.10
N ASN A 172 4.81 3.37 -2.35
CA ASN A 172 4.50 4.38 -3.36
C ASN A 172 3.55 3.93 -4.47
N CYS A 173 2.92 2.75 -4.35
CA CYS A 173 2.08 2.12 -5.37
C CYS A 173 2.76 2.02 -6.75
N GLY A 174 4.07 1.73 -6.77
CA GLY A 174 4.86 1.61 -8.01
C GLY A 174 4.26 0.63 -9.00
N GLY A 175 3.79 -0.52 -8.51
CA GLY A 175 3.13 -1.54 -9.29
C GLY A 175 1.84 -1.06 -9.96
N ALA A 176 0.95 -0.40 -9.22
CA ALA A 176 -0.30 0.11 -9.78
C ALA A 176 -0.07 1.15 -10.87
N ARG A 177 0.88 2.07 -10.67
CA ARG A 177 1.28 3.04 -11.71
C ARG A 177 1.79 2.37 -12.98
N ARG A 178 2.56 1.28 -12.83
CA ARG A 178 3.05 0.49 -13.95
C ARG A 178 1.89 -0.24 -14.64
N LEU A 179 0.99 -0.88 -13.88
CA LEU A 179 -0.19 -1.55 -14.43
C LEU A 179 -1.06 -0.61 -15.25
N VAL A 180 -1.32 0.61 -14.78
CA VAL A 180 -2.09 1.62 -15.52
C VAL A 180 -1.47 1.88 -16.90
N ARG A 181 -0.15 2.10 -16.98
CA ARG A 181 0.54 2.29 -18.27
C ARG A 181 0.40 1.05 -19.18
N ASP A 182 0.57 -0.14 -18.62
CA ASP A 182 0.44 -1.39 -19.37
C ASP A 182 -0.99 -1.60 -19.92
N LEU A 183 -2.01 -1.13 -19.20
CA LEU A 183 -3.41 -1.14 -19.64
C LEU A 183 -3.64 -0.16 -20.81
N GLU A 184 -3.06 1.03 -20.74
CA GLU A 184 -3.09 2.02 -21.85
C GLU A 184 -2.43 1.46 -23.10
N ASP A 185 -1.22 0.89 -22.96
CA ASP A 185 -0.44 0.33 -24.08
C ASP A 185 -1.12 -0.90 -24.71
N SER A 186 -1.77 -1.74 -23.91
CA SER A 186 -2.38 -2.98 -24.39
C SER A 186 -3.81 -2.83 -24.88
N GLY A 187 -4.50 -1.77 -24.52
CA GLY A 187 -5.94 -1.59 -24.75
C GLY A 187 -6.85 -2.56 -23.98
N LEU A 188 -6.31 -3.30 -22.99
CA LEU A 188 -7.05 -4.29 -22.19
C LEU A 188 -7.58 -3.70 -20.87
N LYS A 189 -8.06 -2.48 -20.90
CA LYS A 189 -8.57 -1.75 -19.75
C LYS A 189 -9.89 -2.37 -19.23
N PRO A 190 -10.00 -2.75 -17.93
CA PRO A 190 -11.27 -3.17 -17.35
C PRO A 190 -12.24 -1.99 -17.27
N ALA A 191 -13.53 -2.30 -17.25
CA ALA A 191 -14.57 -1.29 -17.07
C ALA A 191 -14.73 -0.84 -15.61
N LEU A 192 -14.36 -1.70 -14.66
CA LEU A 192 -14.56 -1.52 -13.22
C LEU A 192 -13.39 -2.19 -12.48
N CYS A 193 -13.09 -1.74 -11.24
CA CYS A 193 -12.09 -2.36 -10.38
C CYS A 193 -12.61 -2.52 -8.94
N VAL A 194 -12.29 -3.65 -8.32
CA VAL A 194 -12.43 -3.88 -6.88
C VAL A 194 -11.03 -4.09 -6.33
N VAL A 195 -10.60 -3.21 -5.43
CA VAL A 195 -9.36 -3.33 -4.67
C VAL A 195 -9.67 -4.06 -3.37
N GLY A 196 -8.90 -5.08 -3.07
CA GLY A 196 -9.19 -6.02 -1.98
C GLY A 196 -8.62 -5.65 -0.63
N GLU A 197 -8.36 -4.37 -0.37
CA GLU A 197 -7.89 -3.88 0.93
C GLU A 197 -8.85 -4.24 2.07
N PRO A 198 -8.31 -4.48 3.29
CA PRO A 198 -9.09 -4.89 4.44
C PRO A 198 -10.22 -3.91 4.78
N SER A 199 -11.46 -4.36 4.62
CA SER A 199 -12.66 -3.55 4.84
C SER A 199 -13.80 -4.33 5.53
N MET A 200 -13.49 -5.51 6.09
CA MET A 200 -14.50 -6.44 6.64
C MET A 200 -15.57 -6.80 5.60
N MET A 201 -15.18 -6.93 4.34
CA MET A 201 -16.08 -7.15 3.19
C MET A 201 -17.19 -6.10 3.06
N LYS A 202 -16.97 -4.89 3.60
CA LYS A 202 -17.88 -3.75 3.43
C LYS A 202 -17.36 -2.83 2.33
N PRO A 203 -18.24 -2.30 1.47
CA PRO A 203 -17.81 -1.39 0.41
C PRO A 203 -17.28 -0.07 0.99
N ILE A 204 -16.10 0.34 0.54
CA ILE A 204 -15.50 1.65 0.81
C ILE A 204 -15.51 2.42 -0.50
N LEU A 205 -16.14 3.60 -0.48
CA LEU A 205 -16.40 4.39 -1.68
C LEU A 205 -15.33 5.44 -1.96
N ALA A 206 -14.55 5.81 -0.94
CA ALA A 206 -13.54 6.83 -1.10
C ALA A 206 -12.38 6.65 -0.12
N HIS A 207 -11.20 7.05 -0.56
CA HIS A 207 -10.03 7.23 0.31
C HIS A 207 -9.31 8.52 -0.01
N LYS A 208 -8.58 9.08 0.97
CA LYS A 208 -7.74 10.26 0.76
C LYS A 208 -6.53 9.92 -0.12
N GLY A 209 -6.03 10.95 -0.80
CA GLY A 209 -4.70 10.87 -1.42
C GLY A 209 -3.59 10.86 -0.39
N LYS A 210 -2.36 10.58 -0.85
CA LYS A 210 -1.13 10.69 -0.04
C LYS A 210 -0.02 11.27 -0.90
N TYR A 211 0.52 12.39 -0.46
CA TYR A 211 1.57 13.11 -1.18
C TYR A 211 2.72 13.44 -0.22
N ASP A 212 3.95 13.25 -0.68
CA ASP A 212 5.15 13.51 0.09
C ASP A 212 6.07 14.48 -0.66
N LEU A 213 6.53 15.52 0.02
CA LEU A 213 7.43 16.54 -0.51
C LEU A 213 8.67 16.64 0.38
N LEU A 214 9.84 16.46 -0.22
CA LEU A 214 11.09 16.84 0.39
C LEU A 214 11.42 18.28 0.00
N VAL A 215 11.62 19.11 1.02
CA VAL A 215 12.03 20.51 0.87
C VAL A 215 13.44 20.63 1.40
N ARG A 216 14.36 21.10 0.55
CA ARG A 216 15.73 21.40 0.95
C ARG A 216 15.96 22.89 0.91
N VAL A 217 16.71 23.40 1.89
CA VAL A 217 17.07 24.80 2.04
C VAL A 217 18.57 24.92 1.97
N ARG A 218 19.05 25.78 1.07
CA ARG A 218 20.42 26.20 1.00
C ARG A 218 20.57 27.61 1.54
N GLY A 219 21.33 27.74 2.62
CA GLY A 219 21.76 29.00 3.21
C GLY A 219 23.16 29.38 2.76
N LYS A 220 23.76 30.31 3.52
CA LYS A 220 25.14 30.74 3.37
C LYS A 220 25.87 30.55 4.70
N PRO A 221 26.92 29.71 4.73
CA PRO A 221 27.66 29.49 5.97
C PRO A 221 28.49 30.72 6.38
N GLY A 222 28.80 30.80 7.66
CA GLY A 222 29.61 31.84 8.26
C GLY A 222 29.82 31.57 9.74
N HIS A 223 30.62 32.46 10.38
CA HIS A 223 30.84 32.37 11.82
C HIS A 223 29.57 32.82 12.57
N SER A 224 29.14 32.07 13.58
CA SER A 224 27.89 32.36 14.31
C SER A 224 27.86 33.72 15.02
N SER A 225 29.02 34.34 15.27
CA SER A 225 29.13 35.71 15.82
C SER A 225 28.88 36.83 14.80
N GLU A 226 28.79 36.49 13.51
CA GLU A 226 28.52 37.42 12.42
C GLU A 226 27.28 37.01 11.62
N PRO A 227 26.09 36.98 12.27
CA PRO A 227 24.89 36.42 11.66
C PRO A 227 24.46 37.15 10.39
N ASP A 228 24.71 38.42 10.27
CA ASP A 228 24.31 39.25 9.12
C ASP A 228 25.14 38.96 7.84
N LYS A 229 26.27 38.25 7.96
CA LYS A 229 27.12 37.86 6.81
C LYS A 229 26.75 36.52 6.19
N GLY A 230 25.85 35.77 6.84
CA GLY A 230 25.36 34.47 6.41
C GLY A 230 23.85 34.40 6.27
N VAL A 231 23.38 33.25 5.78
CA VAL A 231 21.94 32.91 5.71
C VAL A 231 21.71 31.59 6.43
N ASN A 232 21.00 31.64 7.52
CA ASN A 232 20.73 30.44 8.35
C ASN A 232 19.63 29.60 7.74
N ALA A 233 20.01 28.45 7.15
CA ALA A 233 19.07 27.52 6.51
C ALA A 233 18.03 26.96 7.50
N ILE A 234 18.38 26.77 8.78
CA ILE A 234 17.42 26.30 9.80
C ILE A 234 16.32 27.35 10.05
N TYR A 235 16.68 28.63 10.11
CA TYR A 235 15.69 29.69 10.31
C TYR A 235 14.72 29.79 9.10
N ALA A 236 15.25 29.67 7.89
CA ALA A 236 14.43 29.68 6.70
C ALA A 236 13.51 28.44 6.64
N ALA A 237 14.03 27.24 6.95
CA ALA A 237 13.24 26.02 7.04
C ALA A 237 12.13 26.15 8.11
N ALA A 238 12.44 26.68 9.30
CA ALA A 238 11.48 26.87 10.38
C ALA A 238 10.31 27.79 9.97
N GLN A 239 10.57 28.85 9.19
CA GLN A 239 9.51 29.71 8.65
C GLN A 239 8.59 28.94 7.69
N ALA A 240 9.14 28.12 6.79
CA ALA A 240 8.34 27.28 5.90
C ALA A 240 7.54 26.22 6.67
N VAL A 241 8.12 25.59 7.69
CA VAL A 241 7.43 24.64 8.58
C VAL A 241 6.29 25.32 9.35
N ASN A 242 6.50 26.54 9.83
CA ASN A 242 5.43 27.31 10.49
C ASN A 242 4.27 27.64 9.53
N TYR A 243 4.56 27.91 8.26
CA TYR A 243 3.53 28.07 7.23
C TYR A 243 2.72 26.77 7.08
N VAL A 244 3.39 25.60 6.96
CA VAL A 244 2.69 24.30 6.87
C VAL A 244 1.82 24.06 8.10
N ALA A 245 2.29 24.40 9.31
CA ALA A 245 1.50 24.30 10.53
C ALA A 245 0.28 25.26 10.55
N ALA A 246 0.39 26.42 9.90
CA ALA A 246 -0.74 27.35 9.73
C ALA A 246 -1.77 26.78 8.74
N GLU A 247 -1.34 26.20 7.62
CA GLU A 247 -2.21 25.54 6.67
C GLU A 247 -2.94 24.32 7.28
N ALA A 248 -2.26 23.55 8.14
CA ALA A 248 -2.91 22.47 8.87
C ALA A 248 -4.09 22.96 9.73
N ARG A 249 -3.89 24.08 10.43
CA ARG A 249 -4.98 24.73 11.21
C ARG A 249 -6.08 25.26 10.32
N ARG A 250 -5.73 25.88 9.19
CA ARG A 250 -6.71 26.39 8.21
C ARG A 250 -7.59 25.25 7.69
N PHE A 251 -7.03 24.12 7.28
CA PHE A 251 -7.79 22.96 6.83
C PHE A 251 -8.75 22.43 7.92
N ALA A 252 -8.29 22.39 9.16
CA ALA A 252 -9.11 21.91 10.27
C ALA A 252 -10.27 22.88 10.62
N GLN A 253 -10.12 24.19 10.37
CA GLN A 253 -11.10 25.22 10.72
C GLN A 253 -12.02 25.62 9.56
N GLU A 254 -11.48 25.64 8.33
CA GLU A 254 -12.14 26.25 7.18
C GLU A 254 -12.45 25.21 6.07
N GLY A 255 -11.88 24.00 6.14
CA GLY A 255 -12.03 22.96 5.15
C GLY A 255 -11.25 23.22 3.85
N PRO A 256 -11.68 22.61 2.73
CA PRO A 256 -12.99 21.96 2.50
C PRO A 256 -13.23 20.75 3.39
N PHE A 257 -14.50 20.51 3.73
CA PHE A 257 -14.93 19.36 4.52
C PHE A 257 -15.69 18.36 3.64
N GLU A 258 -15.42 17.07 3.88
CA GLU A 258 -16.14 15.99 3.21
C GLU A 258 -16.59 14.97 4.25
N GLU A 259 -17.91 14.83 4.44
CA GLU A 259 -18.51 13.92 5.41
C GLU A 259 -18.11 12.46 5.14
N GLY A 260 -17.93 11.70 6.21
CA GLY A 260 -17.57 10.28 6.17
C GLY A 260 -16.07 10.02 6.26
N PHE A 261 -15.20 11.02 6.15
CA PHE A 261 -13.78 10.93 6.53
C PHE A 261 -13.57 11.32 8.00
N ASP A 262 -12.55 10.75 8.61
CA ASP A 262 -12.05 11.14 9.93
C ASP A 262 -10.52 11.35 9.86
N PRO A 263 -10.06 12.62 10.00
CA PRO A 263 -10.82 13.86 10.04
C PRO A 263 -11.46 14.19 8.67
N PRO A 264 -12.55 15.02 8.64
CA PRO A 264 -13.32 15.27 7.42
C PRO A 264 -12.72 16.29 6.45
N HIS A 265 -11.44 16.59 6.58
CA HIS A 265 -10.71 17.58 5.78
C HIS A 265 -9.35 17.04 5.31
N THR A 266 -8.70 17.74 4.39
CA THR A 266 -7.30 17.50 4.01
C THR A 266 -6.40 17.69 5.22
N THR A 267 -5.55 16.70 5.50
CA THR A 267 -4.53 16.81 6.55
C THR A 267 -3.17 17.10 5.95
N ILE A 268 -2.35 17.88 6.65
CA ILE A 268 -1.00 18.23 6.26
C ILE A 268 -0.10 18.34 7.50
N HIS A 269 1.11 17.81 7.43
CA HIS A 269 2.09 17.96 8.52
C HIS A 269 3.52 17.82 8.01
N VAL A 270 4.48 18.23 8.84
CA VAL A 270 5.91 17.96 8.64
C VAL A 270 6.29 16.78 9.54
N GLY A 271 6.71 15.67 8.91
CA GLY A 271 7.07 14.44 9.61
C GLY A 271 8.51 14.42 10.12
N THR A 272 9.44 15.04 9.36
CA THR A 272 10.86 15.09 9.71
C THR A 272 11.44 16.45 9.38
N ILE A 273 12.42 16.90 10.19
CA ILE A 273 13.24 18.08 9.93
C ILE A 273 14.67 17.84 10.44
N GLN A 274 15.66 18.23 9.66
CA GLN A 274 17.06 18.19 10.06
C GLN A 274 17.83 19.37 9.47
N GLY A 275 18.94 19.77 10.11
CA GLY A 275 19.77 20.86 9.60
C GLY A 275 20.93 21.24 10.52
N GLY A 276 21.92 21.93 9.93
CA GLY A 276 23.13 22.31 10.63
C GLY A 276 24.11 21.16 10.83
N SER A 277 25.31 21.48 11.27
CA SER A 277 26.39 20.52 11.53
C SER A 277 27.08 20.74 12.87
N ILE A 278 27.32 22.00 13.24
CA ILE A 278 27.98 22.38 14.49
C ILE A 278 27.45 23.73 14.98
N LEU A 279 27.47 23.95 16.30
CA LEU A 279 26.83 25.07 16.96
C LEU A 279 27.33 26.46 16.54
N ASN A 280 28.63 26.61 16.29
CA ASN A 280 29.26 27.88 16.04
C ASN A 280 29.45 28.24 14.55
N ILE A 281 28.75 27.54 13.66
CA ILE A 281 28.68 27.84 12.22
C ILE A 281 27.22 28.16 11.86
N ILE A 282 27.00 29.20 11.05
CA ILE A 282 25.67 29.45 10.47
C ILE A 282 25.30 28.27 9.55
N PRO A 283 24.20 27.58 9.78
CA PRO A 283 23.81 26.41 8.98
C PRO A 283 23.65 26.73 7.50
N GLU A 284 24.39 26.04 6.63
CA GLU A 284 24.25 26.12 5.19
C GLU A 284 23.10 25.26 4.67
N HIS A 285 22.80 24.13 5.34
CA HIS A 285 21.83 23.18 4.88
C HIS A 285 20.79 22.88 5.95
N ALA A 286 19.54 22.81 5.52
CA ALA A 286 18.44 22.21 6.26
C ALA A 286 17.49 21.53 5.29
N GLU A 287 16.77 20.52 5.75
CA GLU A 287 15.71 19.88 4.98
C GLU A 287 14.58 19.40 5.89
N PHE A 288 13.40 19.28 5.31
CA PHE A 288 12.26 18.66 5.97
C PHE A 288 11.41 17.89 4.96
N ILE A 289 10.67 16.89 5.48
CA ILE A 289 9.71 16.13 4.69
C ILE A 289 8.32 16.45 5.24
N MET A 290 7.44 16.88 4.35
CA MET A 290 6.03 17.06 4.64
C MET A 290 5.18 16.02 3.91
N GLU A 291 4.12 15.57 4.58
CA GLU A 291 3.06 14.73 4.02
C GLU A 291 1.75 15.51 4.04
N TRP A 292 0.92 15.31 3.02
CA TRP A 292 -0.47 15.73 3.08
C TRP A 292 -1.38 14.68 2.48
N ARG A 293 -2.57 14.59 3.04
CA ARG A 293 -3.62 13.65 2.62
C ARG A 293 -4.86 14.41 2.22
N PRO A 294 -4.96 14.81 0.94
CA PRO A 294 -6.13 15.52 0.44
C PRO A 294 -7.35 14.60 0.40
N ILE A 295 -8.51 15.16 0.72
CA ILE A 295 -9.80 14.54 0.37
C ILE A 295 -9.93 14.50 -1.16
N PRO A 296 -10.69 13.55 -1.75
CA PRO A 296 -10.76 13.39 -3.20
C PRO A 296 -11.24 14.62 -3.97
N SER A 297 -12.03 15.48 -3.34
CA SER A 297 -12.49 16.74 -3.93
C SER A 297 -11.44 17.85 -3.93
N ASP A 298 -10.27 17.65 -3.29
CA ASP A 298 -9.20 18.63 -3.21
C ASP A 298 -8.06 18.29 -4.18
N ASP A 299 -7.50 19.33 -4.83
CA ASP A 299 -6.34 19.16 -5.72
C ASP A 299 -5.08 18.89 -4.89
N GLY A 300 -4.59 17.65 -4.96
CA GLY A 300 -3.42 17.23 -4.22
C GLY A 300 -2.15 18.03 -4.51
N MET A 301 -1.96 18.54 -5.71
CA MET A 301 -0.76 19.32 -6.08
C MET A 301 -0.83 20.80 -5.70
N ARG A 302 -2.00 21.31 -5.34
CA ARG A 302 -2.20 22.72 -4.98
C ARG A 302 -1.32 23.15 -3.81
N GLU A 303 -1.09 22.29 -2.83
CA GLU A 303 -0.33 22.64 -1.63
C GLU A 303 1.18 22.80 -1.93
N VAL A 304 1.70 22.06 -2.89
CA VAL A 304 3.08 22.28 -3.39
C VAL A 304 3.21 23.68 -4.00
N ALA A 305 2.25 24.07 -4.84
CA ALA A 305 2.24 25.40 -5.47
C ALA A 305 2.11 26.52 -4.43
N ARG A 306 1.26 26.34 -3.41
CA ARG A 306 1.07 27.31 -2.32
C ARG A 306 2.33 27.49 -1.50
N LEU A 307 2.99 26.40 -1.09
CA LEU A 307 4.24 26.47 -0.35
C LEU A 307 5.33 27.16 -1.16
N LYS A 308 5.49 26.82 -2.44
CA LYS A 308 6.45 27.50 -3.33
C LYS A 308 6.18 29.00 -3.44
N ALA A 309 4.94 29.39 -3.63
CA ALA A 309 4.55 30.80 -3.71
C ALA A 309 4.82 31.55 -2.39
N TYR A 310 4.52 30.93 -1.26
CA TYR A 310 4.81 31.51 0.05
C TYR A 310 6.31 31.72 0.27
N VAL A 311 7.10 30.71 -0.01
CA VAL A 311 8.58 30.76 0.12
C VAL A 311 9.16 31.86 -0.75
N ALA A 312 8.78 31.93 -2.03
CA ALA A 312 9.25 32.93 -2.97
C ALA A 312 8.86 34.37 -2.58
N ALA A 313 7.68 34.54 -1.99
CA ALA A 313 7.18 35.87 -1.61
C ALA A 313 7.69 36.34 -0.23
N HIS A 314 7.89 35.45 0.72
CA HIS A 314 8.08 35.84 2.13
C HIS A 314 9.42 35.41 2.74
N ILE A 315 10.13 34.41 2.16
CA ILE A 315 11.37 33.90 2.77
C ILE A 315 12.58 34.20 1.87
N GLU A 316 12.56 33.82 0.60
CA GLU A 316 13.70 33.97 -0.31
C GLU A 316 14.16 35.41 -0.53
N PRO A 317 13.32 36.45 -0.53
CA PRO A 317 13.81 37.82 -0.72
C PRO A 317 14.83 38.25 0.34
N ALA A 318 14.66 37.87 1.61
CA ALA A 318 15.61 38.15 2.67
C ALA A 318 16.90 37.32 2.55
N MET A 319 16.80 36.07 2.08
CA MET A 319 17.93 35.20 1.81
C MET A 319 18.79 35.77 0.65
N HIS A 320 18.15 36.11 -0.45
CA HIS A 320 18.80 36.63 -1.66
C HIS A 320 19.43 38.00 -1.46
N ALA A 321 18.96 38.82 -0.52
CA ALA A 321 19.58 40.10 -0.15
C ALA A 321 20.98 39.90 0.43
N VAL A 322 21.27 38.74 1.03
CA VAL A 322 22.59 38.38 1.58
C VAL A 322 23.41 37.57 0.56
N ASP A 323 22.79 36.62 -0.12
CA ASP A 323 23.43 35.82 -1.16
C ASP A 323 22.37 35.23 -2.13
N PRO A 324 22.41 35.64 -3.42
CA PRO A 324 21.47 35.16 -4.43
C PRO A 324 21.57 33.66 -4.73
N ALA A 325 22.62 32.96 -4.28
CA ALA A 325 22.77 31.52 -4.47
C ALA A 325 22.02 30.68 -3.41
N THR A 326 21.45 31.33 -2.40
CA THR A 326 20.63 30.67 -1.38
C THR A 326 19.22 30.45 -1.89
N GLY A 327 18.42 29.64 -1.21
CA GLY A 327 17.00 29.39 -1.59
C GLY A 327 16.49 28.00 -1.26
N PHE A 328 15.36 27.67 -1.83
CA PHE A 328 14.66 26.42 -1.63
C PHE A 328 14.64 25.54 -2.87
N SER A 329 14.67 24.23 -2.67
CA SER A 329 14.36 23.24 -3.70
C SER A 329 13.31 22.27 -3.21
N PHE A 330 12.48 21.77 -4.14
CA PHE A 330 11.29 20.98 -3.85
C PHE A 330 11.30 19.72 -4.70
N GLU A 331 11.27 18.56 -4.05
CA GLU A 331 11.23 17.24 -4.69
C GLU A 331 9.97 16.51 -4.26
N VAL A 332 9.04 16.32 -5.19
CA VAL A 332 7.85 15.49 -4.94
C VAL A 332 8.27 14.02 -4.95
N ARG A 333 8.13 13.34 -3.82
CA ARG A 333 8.55 11.94 -3.65
C ARG A 333 7.43 10.95 -3.92
N ASN A 334 6.20 11.32 -3.55
CA ASN A 334 5.02 10.49 -3.75
C ASN A 334 3.82 11.33 -4.19
N THR A 335 2.99 10.75 -5.05
CA THR A 335 1.76 11.37 -5.58
C THR A 335 0.67 10.30 -5.70
N MET A 336 0.17 9.77 -4.60
CA MET A 336 -0.95 8.83 -4.61
C MET A 336 -2.27 9.61 -4.67
N PRO A 337 -3.04 9.52 -5.77
CA PRO A 337 -4.33 10.21 -5.88
C PRO A 337 -5.36 9.68 -4.89
N GLY A 338 -6.29 10.51 -4.47
CA GLY A 338 -7.50 10.05 -3.80
C GLY A 338 -8.42 9.28 -4.74
N MET A 339 -9.25 8.43 -4.17
CA MET A 339 -10.28 7.67 -4.89
C MET A 339 -11.67 8.11 -4.40
N ALA A 340 -12.62 8.26 -5.31
CA ALA A 340 -14.03 8.44 -4.96
C ALA A 340 -14.95 7.87 -6.04
N ILE A 341 -15.88 7.02 -5.65
CA ILE A 341 -16.94 6.51 -6.49
C ILE A 341 -18.30 6.95 -5.93
N ALA A 342 -19.22 7.31 -6.82
CA ALA A 342 -20.54 7.81 -6.40
C ALA A 342 -21.34 6.71 -5.66
N PRO A 343 -22.10 7.08 -4.61
CA PRO A 343 -22.93 6.11 -3.86
C PRO A 343 -24.00 5.41 -4.72
N ASP A 344 -24.46 6.06 -5.77
CA ASP A 344 -25.46 5.56 -6.75
C ASP A 344 -24.83 4.91 -8.00
N HIS A 345 -23.49 4.81 -8.07
CA HIS A 345 -22.83 4.15 -9.18
C HIS A 345 -23.20 2.66 -9.25
N ALA A 346 -23.32 2.11 -10.46
CA ALA A 346 -23.71 0.71 -10.68
C ALA A 346 -22.81 -0.30 -9.94
N LEU A 347 -21.49 -0.07 -9.90
CA LEU A 347 -20.55 -0.92 -9.14
C LEU A 347 -20.86 -0.89 -7.65
N THR A 348 -21.14 0.27 -7.08
CA THR A 348 -21.54 0.42 -5.67
C THR A 348 -22.79 -0.41 -5.36
N ALA A 349 -23.81 -0.34 -6.22
CA ALA A 349 -25.04 -1.11 -6.07
C ALA A 349 -24.76 -2.63 -6.14
N VAL A 350 -23.94 -3.08 -7.10
CA VAL A 350 -23.54 -4.48 -7.25
C VAL A 350 -22.80 -5.00 -6.02
N VAL A 351 -21.78 -4.26 -5.54
CA VAL A 351 -20.99 -4.68 -4.37
C VAL A 351 -21.86 -4.73 -3.11
N LYS A 352 -22.71 -3.73 -2.86
CA LYS A 352 -23.69 -3.75 -1.76
C LYS A 352 -24.63 -4.95 -1.83
N GLN A 353 -25.15 -5.27 -3.01
CA GLN A 353 -26.03 -6.42 -3.19
C GLN A 353 -25.33 -7.74 -2.91
N ILE A 354 -24.07 -7.89 -3.35
CA ILE A 354 -23.29 -9.13 -3.15
C ILE A 354 -22.92 -9.30 -1.67
N THR A 355 -22.50 -8.24 -1.02
CA THR A 355 -22.05 -8.27 0.40
C THR A 355 -23.21 -8.21 1.39
N GLY A 356 -24.40 -7.81 0.96
CA GLY A 356 -25.54 -7.55 1.86
C GLY A 356 -25.40 -6.25 2.66
N ALA A 357 -24.45 -5.37 2.31
CA ALA A 357 -24.19 -4.13 3.03
C ALA A 357 -25.26 -3.07 2.74
N ASN A 358 -25.84 -2.50 3.79
CA ASN A 358 -26.80 -1.39 3.68
C ASN A 358 -26.13 -0.01 3.59
N SER A 359 -24.89 0.09 4.04
CA SER A 359 -24.08 1.33 4.04
C SER A 359 -22.74 1.08 3.33
N ALA A 360 -22.02 2.15 3.09
CA ALA A 360 -20.66 2.13 2.58
C ALA A 360 -19.84 3.17 3.34
N GLY A 361 -18.53 2.94 3.45
CA GLY A 361 -17.60 3.78 4.21
C GLY A 361 -16.71 4.65 3.34
N LYS A 362 -15.91 5.47 4.02
CA LYS A 362 -14.74 6.18 3.51
C LYS A 362 -13.58 5.97 4.48
N VAL A 363 -12.34 6.01 3.99
CA VAL A 363 -11.15 5.80 4.81
C VAL A 363 -10.11 6.90 4.58
N SER A 364 -9.32 7.21 5.61
CA SER A 364 -8.31 8.28 5.54
C SER A 364 -6.93 7.81 5.09
N TYR A 365 -6.69 6.49 5.01
CA TYR A 365 -5.50 5.95 4.34
C TYR A 365 -5.70 5.92 2.82
N GLY A 366 -4.61 5.89 2.06
CA GLY A 366 -4.64 5.77 0.60
C GLY A 366 -4.44 4.32 0.18
N THR A 367 -4.86 3.98 -1.04
CA THR A 367 -4.65 2.68 -1.67
C THR A 367 -4.29 2.84 -3.15
N GLU A 368 -3.88 1.76 -3.80
CA GLU A 368 -3.65 1.74 -5.26
C GLU A 368 -4.90 2.11 -6.09
N GLY A 369 -6.09 2.06 -5.48
CA GLY A 369 -7.36 2.40 -6.14
C GLY A 369 -7.42 3.80 -6.72
N GLY A 370 -6.69 4.75 -6.13
CA GLY A 370 -6.58 6.11 -6.64
C GLY A 370 -5.96 6.19 -8.05
N TYR A 371 -5.00 5.33 -8.36
CA TYR A 371 -4.38 5.29 -9.69
C TYR A 371 -5.33 4.72 -10.75
N TYR A 372 -6.11 3.68 -10.41
CA TYR A 372 -7.11 3.13 -11.32
C TYR A 372 -8.23 4.14 -11.58
N GLN A 373 -8.70 4.83 -10.53
CA GLN A 373 -9.68 5.90 -10.66
C GLN A 373 -9.16 7.04 -11.54
N ALA A 374 -7.91 7.46 -11.37
CA ALA A 374 -7.28 8.50 -12.20
C ALA A 374 -7.10 8.08 -13.66
N ALA A 375 -7.09 6.77 -13.95
CA ALA A 375 -7.08 6.20 -15.29
C ALA A 375 -8.51 5.93 -15.82
N ASP A 376 -9.54 6.57 -15.28
CA ASP A 376 -10.95 6.38 -15.65
C ASP A 376 -11.44 4.94 -15.51
N ILE A 377 -11.01 4.24 -14.47
CA ILE A 377 -11.53 2.93 -14.07
C ILE A 377 -12.28 3.12 -12.75
N PRO A 378 -13.63 3.18 -12.76
CA PRO A 378 -14.40 3.30 -11.52
C PRO A 378 -14.03 2.19 -10.55
N THR A 379 -13.58 2.59 -9.35
CA THR A 379 -12.94 1.71 -8.38
C THR A 379 -13.64 1.78 -7.03
N ILE A 380 -13.77 0.63 -6.38
CA ILE A 380 -14.32 0.47 -5.03
C ILE A 380 -13.39 -0.43 -4.22
N ILE A 381 -13.29 -0.22 -2.91
CA ILE A 381 -12.56 -1.12 -2.03
C ILE A 381 -13.54 -2.10 -1.39
N CYS A 382 -13.21 -3.39 -1.41
CA CYS A 382 -13.95 -4.43 -0.71
C CYS A 382 -13.07 -5.67 -0.55
N GLY A 383 -12.55 -5.91 0.65
CA GLY A 383 -11.68 -7.03 0.93
C GLY A 383 -11.83 -7.60 2.34
N PRO A 384 -11.25 -8.79 2.60
CA PRO A 384 -11.36 -9.51 3.86
C PRO A 384 -10.48 -8.91 4.95
N GLY A 385 -10.90 -9.03 6.20
CA GLY A 385 -10.16 -8.54 7.37
C GLY A 385 -10.40 -7.07 7.66
N ASP A 386 -9.80 -6.61 8.77
CA ASP A 386 -9.89 -5.24 9.26
C ASP A 386 -8.51 -4.57 9.20
N ILE A 387 -8.45 -3.34 8.71
CA ILE A 387 -7.20 -2.58 8.63
C ILE A 387 -6.50 -2.41 10.00
N ALA A 388 -7.25 -2.47 11.09
CA ALA A 388 -6.68 -2.44 12.44
C ALA A 388 -5.80 -3.67 12.75
N GLN A 389 -5.88 -4.75 11.98
CA GLN A 389 -5.05 -5.95 12.10
C GLN A 389 -3.75 -5.83 11.30
N ALA A 390 -3.72 -4.97 10.30
CA ALA A 390 -2.57 -4.71 9.44
C ALA A 390 -1.43 -4.02 10.22
N HIS A 391 -0.19 -4.20 9.74
CA HIS A 391 1.03 -3.55 10.26
C HIS A 391 1.38 -3.88 11.73
N GLN A 392 0.60 -4.71 12.40
CA GLN A 392 0.84 -5.14 13.78
C GLN A 392 1.64 -6.45 13.84
N PRO A 393 2.38 -6.71 14.94
CA PRO A 393 2.87 -8.06 15.19
C PRO A 393 1.68 -9.02 15.37
N ASP A 394 1.87 -10.29 14.99
CA ASP A 394 0.80 -11.29 14.96
C ASP A 394 -0.42 -10.87 14.11
N GLU A 395 -0.18 -10.15 13.01
CA GLU A 395 -1.19 -9.84 12.00
C GLU A 395 -1.98 -11.10 11.64
N TRP A 396 -3.30 -10.96 11.48
CA TRP A 396 -4.19 -12.07 11.19
C TRP A 396 -5.39 -11.68 10.34
N VAL A 397 -5.92 -12.65 9.64
CA VAL A 397 -7.24 -12.57 8.99
C VAL A 397 -8.15 -13.67 9.53
N ALA A 398 -9.42 -13.38 9.73
CA ALA A 398 -10.39 -14.40 10.15
C ALA A 398 -10.76 -15.31 8.97
N GLN A 399 -10.93 -16.62 9.22
CA GLN A 399 -11.31 -17.58 8.21
C GLN A 399 -12.66 -17.23 7.57
N ASP A 400 -13.62 -16.77 8.37
CA ASP A 400 -14.94 -16.36 7.89
C ASP A 400 -14.90 -15.15 6.94
N GLN A 401 -13.89 -14.27 7.10
CA GLN A 401 -13.66 -13.16 6.18
C GLN A 401 -13.10 -13.65 4.83
N LEU A 402 -12.22 -14.64 4.83
CA LEU A 402 -11.76 -15.29 3.60
C LEU A 402 -12.89 -16.04 2.90
N ASP A 403 -13.72 -16.78 3.65
CA ASP A 403 -14.89 -17.48 3.13
C ASP A 403 -15.91 -16.50 2.51
N ALA A 404 -16.10 -15.34 3.16
CA ALA A 404 -16.95 -14.27 2.62
C ALA A 404 -16.35 -13.65 1.34
N CYS A 405 -15.01 -13.51 1.27
CA CYS A 405 -14.32 -13.04 0.09
C CYS A 405 -14.45 -14.04 -1.08
N ASP A 406 -14.27 -15.33 -0.83
CA ASP A 406 -14.48 -16.39 -1.82
C ASP A 406 -15.92 -16.35 -2.38
N ALA A 407 -16.92 -16.20 -1.49
CA ALA A 407 -18.31 -16.08 -1.90
C ALA A 407 -18.57 -14.79 -2.70
N PHE A 408 -17.93 -13.70 -2.33
CA PHE A 408 -18.00 -12.42 -3.05
C PHE A 408 -17.46 -12.56 -4.48
N ILE A 409 -16.29 -13.15 -4.66
CA ILE A 409 -15.65 -13.33 -5.97
C ILE A 409 -16.55 -14.21 -6.88
N ARG A 410 -17.10 -15.29 -6.35
CA ARG A 410 -18.04 -16.15 -7.11
C ARG A 410 -19.28 -15.41 -7.58
N ARG A 411 -19.93 -14.64 -6.68
CA ARG A 411 -21.13 -13.83 -7.01
C ARG A 411 -20.81 -12.68 -7.96
N LEU A 412 -19.63 -12.09 -7.86
CA LEU A 412 -19.18 -11.05 -8.80
C LEU A 412 -19.01 -11.64 -10.21
N ALA A 413 -18.41 -12.84 -10.31
CA ALA A 413 -18.24 -13.55 -11.57
C ALA A 413 -19.57 -13.96 -12.21
N ASP A 414 -20.62 -14.26 -11.42
CA ASP A 414 -21.97 -14.51 -11.95
C ASP A 414 -22.51 -13.33 -12.76
N ARG A 415 -22.09 -12.09 -12.45
CA ARG A 415 -22.44 -10.87 -13.21
C ARG A 415 -21.70 -10.75 -14.54
N LEU A 416 -20.67 -11.54 -14.76
CA LEU A 416 -19.87 -11.57 -15.99
C LEU A 416 -20.35 -12.64 -16.98
N LEU A 417 -21.32 -13.46 -16.60
CA LEU A 417 -21.90 -14.51 -17.45
C LEU A 417 -22.95 -13.94 -18.45
N VAL A 418 -23.41 -12.71 -18.25
CA VAL A 418 -24.55 -12.11 -19.00
C VAL A 418 -24.05 -10.94 -19.85
#